data_4492b7967a33f561ddf657d7f38b744f
#
_entry.id   4492b7967a33f561ddf657d7f38b744f
#
_cell.length_a   1.000
_cell.length_b   1.000
_cell.length_c   1.000
_cell.angle_alpha   90.00
_cell.angle_beta   90.00
_cell.angle_gamma   90.00
#
_symmetry.space_group_name_H-M   'P 1'
#
loop_
_entity.id
_entity.type
_entity.pdbx_description
1 polymer ?
#
loop_
_entity_poly.entity_id
_entity_poly.type
_entity_poly.pdbx_seq_one_letter_code
_entity_poly.pdbx_strand_id
1 'polypeptide(L)'
;IKEIKKNPKFKSYIIVTASHLEKRYGSTFKEIESDKVKIHKKISLKIKSDRISDLSKSMAIGITSFSKVLEKIHPDIVVVLGDRIELLPICYSSLLLNIPIAHFNGGESTEGSMDEQVRHSISKLSHVHFPANEVYAKRLIMMGEAPNRVFNVGGTSVDNIKDKKLLIKKDIEIFYKIKFKQKILLITFHTATIKPNQSINELKNVLNILDKYKNYSLIFTGTNIDIKNNSVKKLIKNFV
;
A
#
# COMPACT_ATOMS: atom_id res chain seq x y z
N ILE A 1 -2.62 -9.82 11.48
CA ILE A 1 -2.89 -9.28 12.84
C ILE A 1 -3.79 -10.23 13.63
N LYS A 2 -4.93 -10.70 13.06
CA LYS A 2 -5.84 -11.60 13.78
C LYS A 2 -5.13 -12.88 14.27
N GLU A 3 -4.33 -13.51 13.43
CA GLU A 3 -3.58 -14.72 13.77
C GLU A 3 -2.50 -14.46 14.85
N ILE A 4 -1.78 -13.34 14.74
CA ILE A 4 -0.81 -12.93 15.76
C ILE A 4 -1.49 -12.77 17.14
N LYS A 5 -2.68 -12.19 17.17
CA LYS A 5 -3.44 -12.01 18.42
C LYS A 5 -3.91 -13.32 19.08
N LYS A 6 -4.10 -14.39 18.29
CA LYS A 6 -4.48 -15.71 18.83
C LYS A 6 -3.32 -16.39 19.53
N ASN A 7 -2.09 -16.01 19.25
CA ASN A 7 -0.91 -16.64 19.84
C ASN A 7 -0.41 -15.80 21.04
N PRO A 8 -0.48 -16.33 22.27
CA PRO A 8 -0.13 -15.60 23.49
C PRO A 8 1.36 -15.24 23.59
N LYS A 9 2.22 -15.85 22.76
CA LYS A 9 3.65 -15.52 22.69
C LYS A 9 3.91 -14.16 22.03
N PHE A 10 2.91 -13.59 21.32
CA PHE A 10 3.07 -12.34 20.61
C PHE A 10 2.24 -11.23 21.23
N LYS A 11 2.86 -10.09 21.44
CA LYS A 11 2.19 -8.83 21.77
C LYS A 11 2.29 -7.88 20.60
N SER A 12 1.18 -7.66 19.89
CA SER A 12 1.16 -6.76 18.74
C SER A 12 0.99 -5.31 19.17
N TYR A 13 1.76 -4.41 18.54
CA TYR A 13 1.64 -2.97 18.69
C TYR A 13 1.37 -2.32 17.32
N ILE A 14 0.16 -1.85 17.10
CA ILE A 14 -0.29 -1.36 15.80
C ILE A 14 -0.09 0.15 15.71
N ILE A 15 0.73 0.56 14.76
CA ILE A 15 0.96 1.98 14.41
C ILE A 15 0.34 2.23 13.04
N VAL A 16 -0.45 3.28 12.93
CA VAL A 16 -1.06 3.72 11.67
C VAL A 16 -0.48 5.06 11.27
N THR A 17 -0.16 5.20 9.98
CA THR A 17 0.54 6.38 9.47
C THR A 17 0.12 6.75 8.04
N ALA A 18 0.67 7.82 7.53
CA ALA A 18 0.59 8.29 6.15
C ALA A 18 -0.85 8.38 5.61
N SER A 19 -1.10 7.82 4.42
CA SER A 19 -2.38 7.86 3.72
C SER A 19 -3.55 7.35 4.54
N HIS A 20 -3.33 6.37 5.41
CA HIS A 20 -4.37 5.83 6.28
C HIS A 20 -5.01 6.89 7.19
N LEU A 21 -4.29 7.96 7.53
CA LEU A 21 -4.76 9.04 8.40
C LEU A 21 -5.38 10.22 7.64
N GLU A 22 -5.22 10.27 6.32
CA GLU A 22 -5.61 11.40 5.49
C GLU A 22 -7.04 11.26 4.97
N LYS A 23 -7.90 12.26 5.21
CA LYS A 23 -9.30 12.28 4.71
C LYS A 23 -9.38 12.13 3.19
N ARG A 24 -8.48 12.76 2.46
CA ARG A 24 -8.43 12.72 0.98
C ARG A 24 -8.15 11.32 0.40
N TYR A 25 -7.67 10.39 1.23
CA TYR A 25 -7.43 8.99 0.88
C TYR A 25 -8.38 8.04 1.63
N GLY A 26 -9.51 8.54 2.11
CA GLY A 26 -10.59 7.73 2.70
C GLY A 26 -10.46 7.44 4.18
N SER A 27 -9.42 7.95 4.89
CA SER A 27 -9.21 7.68 6.32
C SER A 27 -9.33 6.19 6.67
N THR A 28 -8.65 5.35 5.92
CA THR A 28 -8.77 3.88 5.98
C THR A 28 -8.37 3.26 7.33
N PHE A 29 -7.82 4.06 8.26
CA PHE A 29 -7.66 3.62 9.65
C PHE A 29 -9.00 3.22 10.31
N LYS A 30 -10.12 3.77 9.84
CA LYS A 30 -11.46 3.42 10.33
C LYS A 30 -11.84 1.97 10.01
N GLU A 31 -11.34 1.42 8.90
CA GLU A 31 -11.52 0.00 8.55
C GLU A 31 -10.78 -0.89 9.56
N ILE A 32 -9.57 -0.47 9.97
CA ILE A 32 -8.80 -1.17 11.01
C ILE A 32 -9.58 -1.18 12.34
N GLU A 33 -10.20 -0.04 12.69
CA GLU A 33 -11.03 0.08 13.90
C GLU A 33 -12.31 -0.76 13.78
N SER A 34 -12.97 -0.78 12.60
CA SER A 34 -14.17 -1.60 12.35
C SER A 34 -13.88 -3.12 12.43
N ASP A 35 -12.67 -3.53 12.08
CA ASP A 35 -12.18 -4.89 12.26
C ASP A 35 -11.85 -5.24 13.74
N LYS A 36 -12.18 -4.35 14.68
CA LYS A 36 -11.89 -4.48 16.12
C LYS A 36 -10.40 -4.65 16.42
N VAL A 37 -9.54 -4.06 15.59
CA VAL A 37 -8.10 -4.01 15.80
C VAL A 37 -7.76 -2.73 16.54
N LYS A 38 -7.21 -2.86 17.75
CA LYS A 38 -6.76 -1.70 18.54
C LYS A 38 -5.59 -1.02 17.85
N ILE A 39 -5.76 0.25 17.49
CA ILE A 39 -4.66 1.11 17.05
C ILE A 39 -4.00 1.70 18.30
N HIS A 40 -2.70 1.46 18.45
CA HIS A 40 -1.95 1.91 19.63
C HIS A 40 -1.38 3.31 19.43
N LYS A 41 -0.99 3.64 18.19
CA LYS A 41 -0.47 4.97 17.86
C LYS A 41 -0.87 5.38 16.44
N LYS A 42 -1.19 6.64 16.26
CA LYS A 42 -1.37 7.30 14.96
C LYS A 42 -0.22 8.31 14.79
N ILE A 43 0.56 8.18 13.71
CA ILE A 43 1.70 9.05 13.39
C ILE A 43 1.41 9.77 12.08
N SER A 44 1.06 11.04 12.14
CA SER A 44 0.85 11.84 10.92
C SER A 44 2.19 12.29 10.34
N LEU A 45 2.40 12.03 9.07
CA LEU A 45 3.55 12.52 8.31
C LEU A 45 3.35 13.93 7.76
N LYS A 46 2.18 14.56 8.03
CA LYS A 46 1.81 15.91 7.56
C LYS A 46 1.98 16.06 6.05
N ILE A 47 1.55 15.06 5.28
CA ILE A 47 1.64 15.06 3.82
C ILE A 47 0.75 16.17 3.28
N LYS A 48 1.33 17.26 2.78
CA LYS A 48 0.59 18.42 2.23
C LYS A 48 0.21 18.23 0.78
N SER A 49 1.16 17.81 -0.04
CA SER A 49 0.99 17.61 -1.48
C SER A 49 1.91 16.50 -2.00
N ASP A 50 1.81 16.23 -3.30
CA ASP A 50 2.67 15.33 -4.06
C ASP A 50 3.97 16.01 -4.59
N ARG A 51 4.27 17.23 -4.15
CA ARG A 51 5.51 17.93 -4.48
C ARG A 51 6.69 17.27 -3.78
N ILE A 52 7.81 17.15 -4.47
CA ILE A 52 9.04 16.53 -3.94
C ILE A 52 9.45 17.15 -2.59
N SER A 53 9.43 18.49 -2.49
CA SER A 53 9.77 19.19 -1.25
C SER A 53 8.85 18.87 -0.07
N ASP A 54 7.56 18.65 -0.31
CA ASP A 54 6.59 18.30 0.73
C ASP A 54 6.74 16.84 1.14
N LEU A 55 6.99 15.94 0.17
CA LEU A 55 7.29 14.54 0.44
C LEU A 55 8.58 14.39 1.26
N SER A 56 9.65 15.11 0.89
CA SER A 56 10.91 15.10 1.64
C SER A 56 10.73 15.56 3.09
N LYS A 57 9.94 16.62 3.33
CA LYS A 57 9.60 17.06 4.69
C LYS A 57 8.80 16.00 5.45
N SER A 58 7.87 15.34 4.78
CA SER A 58 7.08 14.25 5.38
C SER A 58 7.96 13.07 5.79
N MET A 59 8.97 12.72 4.99
CA MET A 59 9.95 11.66 5.32
C MET A 59 10.78 12.06 6.54
N ALA A 60 11.26 13.30 6.63
CA ALA A 60 12.01 13.80 7.78
C ALA A 60 11.15 13.77 9.07
N ILE A 61 9.89 14.19 9.00
CA ILE A 61 8.92 14.07 10.10
C ILE A 61 8.73 12.60 10.49
N GLY A 62 8.65 11.72 9.50
CA GLY A 62 8.51 10.28 9.71
C GLY A 62 9.69 9.70 10.50
N ILE A 63 10.92 9.95 10.07
CA ILE A 63 12.13 9.49 10.76
C ILE A 63 12.12 9.92 12.21
N THR A 64 11.93 11.23 12.48
CA THR A 64 11.93 11.76 13.84
C THR A 64 10.80 11.18 14.71
N SER A 65 9.60 11.00 14.13
CA SER A 65 8.44 10.52 14.87
C SER A 65 8.53 9.02 15.16
N PHE A 66 8.96 8.20 14.18
CA PHE A 66 9.11 6.77 14.38
C PHE A 66 10.25 6.44 15.32
N SER A 67 11.40 7.12 15.23
CA SER A 67 12.50 6.93 16.20
C SER A 67 12.03 7.11 17.64
N LYS A 68 11.34 8.22 17.93
CA LYS A 68 10.80 8.48 19.30
C LYS A 68 9.79 7.42 19.77
N VAL A 69 8.98 6.90 18.86
CA VAL A 69 7.96 5.90 19.20
C VAL A 69 8.59 4.53 19.38
N LEU A 70 9.49 4.12 18.50
CA LEU A 70 10.19 2.84 18.58
C LEU A 70 11.12 2.79 19.79
N GLU A 71 11.82 3.87 20.09
CA GLU A 71 12.63 4.01 21.30
C GLU A 71 11.82 3.81 22.58
N LYS A 72 10.57 4.29 22.62
CA LYS A 72 9.68 4.10 23.78
C LYS A 72 9.09 2.71 23.87
N ILE A 73 8.79 2.07 22.73
CA ILE A 73 8.12 0.76 22.69
C ILE A 73 9.11 -0.37 22.85
N HIS A 74 10.34 -0.23 22.36
CA HIS A 74 11.38 -1.27 22.27
C HIS A 74 10.81 -2.60 21.72
N PRO A 75 10.25 -2.64 20.49
CA PRO A 75 9.72 -3.87 19.94
C PRO A 75 10.85 -4.84 19.59
N ASP A 76 10.62 -6.14 19.77
CA ASP A 76 11.58 -7.17 19.35
C ASP A 76 11.72 -7.24 17.84
N ILE A 77 10.70 -6.83 17.09
CA ILE A 77 10.70 -6.82 15.62
C ILE A 77 9.68 -5.81 15.10
N VAL A 78 10.03 -5.12 14.02
CA VAL A 78 9.12 -4.28 13.24
C VAL A 78 8.67 -5.04 12.01
N VAL A 79 7.36 -5.08 11.75
CA VAL A 79 6.78 -5.73 10.57
C VAL A 79 6.30 -4.68 9.59
N VAL A 80 6.77 -4.75 8.35
CA VAL A 80 6.37 -3.86 7.25
C VAL A 80 5.87 -4.67 6.06
N LEU A 81 4.98 -4.08 5.26
CA LEU A 81 4.38 -4.71 4.10
C LEU A 81 4.47 -3.79 2.88
N GLY A 82 5.04 -4.31 1.81
CA GLY A 82 5.05 -3.66 0.50
C GLY A 82 6.21 -2.69 0.31
N ASP A 83 5.94 -1.62 -0.43
CA ASP A 83 6.93 -0.82 -1.12
C ASP A 83 6.63 0.69 -1.08
N ARG A 84 5.74 1.10 -0.20
CA ARG A 84 5.37 2.50 -0.09
C ARG A 84 6.53 3.32 0.48
N ILE A 85 6.79 4.49 -0.12
CA ILE A 85 7.88 5.38 0.28
C ILE A 85 7.83 5.76 1.77
N GLU A 86 6.64 5.84 2.34
CA GLU A 86 6.43 6.13 3.75
C GLU A 86 6.89 5.01 4.71
N LEU A 87 7.28 3.84 4.19
CA LEU A 87 7.91 2.77 4.97
C LEU A 87 9.40 3.01 5.20
N LEU A 88 10.08 3.76 4.34
CA LEU A 88 11.51 4.07 4.51
C LEU A 88 11.83 4.74 5.86
N PRO A 89 11.07 5.74 6.32
CA PRO A 89 11.28 6.34 7.64
C PRO A 89 11.22 5.35 8.79
N ILE A 90 10.29 4.40 8.77
CA ILE A 90 10.18 3.39 9.84
C ILE A 90 11.33 2.39 9.78
N CYS A 91 11.71 1.94 8.57
CA CYS A 91 12.83 1.02 8.39
C CYS A 91 14.16 1.66 8.81
N TYR A 92 14.37 2.94 8.42
CA TYR A 92 15.56 3.68 8.83
C TYR A 92 15.63 3.89 10.35
N SER A 93 14.51 4.25 10.98
CA SER A 93 14.43 4.40 12.43
C SER A 93 14.70 3.08 13.15
N SER A 94 14.19 1.96 12.62
CA SER A 94 14.45 0.61 13.17
C SER A 94 15.93 0.25 13.07
N LEU A 95 16.58 0.57 11.93
CA LEU A 95 18.00 0.35 11.73
C LEU A 95 18.85 1.09 12.79
N LEU A 96 18.57 2.37 13.01
CA LEU A 96 19.30 3.18 14.00
C LEU A 96 19.15 2.65 15.43
N LEU A 97 18.03 2.01 15.74
CA LEU A 97 17.75 1.45 17.05
C LEU A 97 18.11 -0.04 17.17
N ASN A 98 18.75 -0.62 16.15
CA ASN A 98 19.07 -2.05 16.08
C ASN A 98 17.85 -2.97 16.26
N ILE A 99 16.67 -2.53 15.78
CA ILE A 99 15.45 -3.32 15.84
C ILE A 99 15.32 -4.12 14.55
N PRO A 100 15.23 -5.45 14.60
CA PRO A 100 15.02 -6.29 13.43
C PRO A 100 13.76 -5.93 12.65
N ILE A 101 13.81 -6.08 11.32
CA ILE A 101 12.68 -5.80 10.43
C ILE A 101 12.28 -7.09 9.72
N ALA A 102 10.97 -7.37 9.69
CA ALA A 102 10.34 -8.39 8.86
C ALA A 102 9.58 -7.72 7.71
N HIS A 103 9.91 -8.08 6.47
CA HIS A 103 9.35 -7.47 5.28
C HIS A 103 8.47 -8.46 4.52
N PHE A 104 7.18 -8.11 4.39
CA PHE A 104 6.22 -8.81 3.54
C PHE A 104 6.20 -8.21 2.13
N ASN A 105 6.01 -9.06 1.12
CA ASN A 105 5.96 -8.71 -0.29
C ASN A 105 7.24 -8.04 -0.82
N GLY A 106 8.40 -8.40 -0.27
CA GLY A 106 9.70 -8.07 -0.83
C GLY A 106 10.01 -8.90 -2.08
N GLY A 107 10.99 -8.43 -2.89
CA GLY A 107 11.47 -9.14 -4.06
C GLY A 107 10.61 -9.02 -5.33
N GLU A 108 9.47 -8.34 -5.28
CA GLU A 108 8.65 -8.05 -6.47
C GLU A 108 9.36 -7.06 -7.39
N SER A 109 9.01 -7.05 -8.68
CA SER A 109 9.47 -6.06 -9.67
C SER A 109 8.30 -5.25 -10.19
N THR A 110 8.50 -3.94 -10.32
CA THR A 110 7.48 -3.02 -10.84
C THR A 110 8.16 -2.04 -11.80
N GLU A 111 8.16 -2.37 -13.08
CA GLU A 111 8.77 -1.53 -14.11
C GLU A 111 8.10 -0.16 -14.17
N GLY A 112 8.89 0.90 -14.38
CA GLY A 112 8.39 2.26 -14.52
C GLY A 112 7.93 2.93 -13.23
N SER A 113 8.20 2.31 -12.06
CA SER A 113 7.85 2.86 -10.75
C SER A 113 9.06 2.98 -9.84
N MET A 114 9.10 4.05 -9.05
CA MET A 114 10.07 4.20 -7.96
C MET A 114 9.82 3.18 -6.83
N ASP A 115 8.65 2.56 -6.80
CA ASP A 115 8.28 1.57 -5.78
C ASP A 115 9.23 0.36 -5.81
N GLU A 116 9.80 0.03 -6.98
CA GLU A 116 10.80 -1.04 -7.08
C GLU A 116 12.05 -0.73 -6.26
N GLN A 117 12.62 0.48 -6.43
CA GLN A 117 13.79 0.90 -5.67
C GLN A 117 13.49 0.99 -4.18
N VAL A 118 12.32 1.50 -3.82
CA VAL A 118 11.86 1.57 -2.44
C VAL A 118 11.73 0.16 -1.84
N ARG A 119 11.08 -0.77 -2.54
CA ARG A 119 10.90 -2.17 -2.11
C ARG A 119 12.22 -2.86 -1.87
N HIS A 120 13.16 -2.72 -2.82
CA HIS A 120 14.47 -3.35 -2.70
C HIS A 120 15.30 -2.71 -1.58
N SER A 121 15.21 -1.40 -1.39
CA SER A 121 15.85 -0.72 -0.24
C SER A 121 15.28 -1.24 1.09
N ILE A 122 13.95 -1.37 1.22
CA ILE A 122 13.32 -1.93 2.41
C ILE A 122 13.76 -3.38 2.63
N SER A 123 13.82 -4.19 1.56
CA SER A 123 14.32 -5.57 1.66
C SER A 123 15.76 -5.61 2.19
N LYS A 124 16.65 -4.75 1.68
CA LYS A 124 18.04 -4.68 2.16
C LYS A 124 18.19 -4.18 3.60
N LEU A 125 17.25 -3.41 4.11
CA LEU A 125 17.19 -3.00 5.50
C LEU A 125 16.57 -4.07 6.42
N SER A 126 15.97 -5.12 5.84
CA SER A 126 15.21 -6.13 6.57
C SER A 126 16.04 -7.36 6.91
N HIS A 127 15.62 -8.08 7.94
CA HIS A 127 16.32 -9.23 8.49
C HIS A 127 15.59 -10.55 8.20
N VAL A 128 14.26 -10.48 7.97
CA VAL A 128 13.41 -11.62 7.66
C VAL A 128 12.48 -11.23 6.53
N HIS A 129 12.28 -12.12 5.57
CA HIS A 129 11.57 -11.84 4.33
C HIS A 129 10.42 -12.82 4.11
N PHE A 130 9.25 -12.28 3.77
CA PHE A 130 8.04 -13.03 3.47
C PHE A 130 7.54 -12.68 2.05
N PRO A 131 8.22 -13.16 1.00
CA PRO A 131 7.79 -12.95 -0.40
C PRO A 131 6.50 -13.69 -0.70
N ALA A 132 5.77 -13.19 -1.72
CA ALA A 132 4.47 -13.72 -2.11
C ALA A 132 4.56 -14.95 -3.03
N ASN A 133 5.72 -15.25 -3.59
CA ASN A 133 5.93 -16.45 -4.43
C ASN A 133 7.43 -16.79 -4.54
N GLU A 134 7.69 -17.93 -5.20
CA GLU A 134 9.03 -18.47 -5.36
C GLU A 134 9.96 -17.60 -6.21
N VAL A 135 9.43 -16.93 -7.24
CA VAL A 135 10.24 -16.03 -8.09
C VAL A 135 10.79 -14.86 -7.28
N TYR A 136 9.98 -14.30 -6.41
CA TYR A 136 10.37 -13.20 -5.54
C TYR A 136 11.31 -13.65 -4.42
N ALA A 137 11.11 -14.86 -3.90
CA ALA A 137 12.03 -15.47 -2.95
C ALA A 137 13.44 -15.63 -3.55
N LYS A 138 13.53 -16.18 -4.75
CA LYS A 138 14.80 -16.32 -5.49
C LYS A 138 15.47 -14.96 -5.73
N ARG A 139 14.70 -13.93 -6.10
CA ARG A 139 15.25 -12.58 -6.31
C ARG A 139 15.86 -12.02 -5.01
N LEU A 140 15.20 -12.17 -3.88
CA LEU A 140 15.76 -11.75 -2.58
C LEU A 140 17.09 -12.46 -2.29
N ILE A 141 17.17 -13.76 -2.51
CA ILE A 141 18.42 -14.53 -2.35
C ILE A 141 19.50 -14.03 -3.32
N MET A 142 19.15 -13.76 -4.58
CA MET A 142 20.06 -13.16 -5.55
C MET A 142 20.53 -11.75 -5.17
N MET A 143 19.74 -11.00 -4.43
CA MET A 143 20.10 -9.71 -3.84
C MET A 143 21.02 -9.85 -2.62
N GLY A 144 21.37 -11.07 -2.22
CA GLY A 144 22.28 -11.37 -1.12
C GLY A 144 21.61 -11.62 0.22
N GLU A 145 20.28 -11.86 0.24
CA GLU A 145 19.61 -12.25 1.48
C GLU A 145 19.86 -13.73 1.80
N ALA A 146 20.06 -14.03 3.07
CA ALA A 146 20.33 -15.40 3.50
C ALA A 146 19.10 -16.31 3.28
N PRO A 147 19.25 -17.47 2.61
CA PRO A 147 18.10 -18.33 2.26
C PRO A 147 17.28 -18.77 3.48
N ASN A 148 17.90 -18.97 4.62
CA ASN A 148 17.24 -19.37 5.87
C ASN A 148 16.44 -18.24 6.54
N ARG A 149 16.44 -17.04 5.96
CA ARG A 149 15.64 -15.86 6.37
C ARG A 149 14.58 -15.46 5.36
N VAL A 150 14.44 -16.24 4.27
CA VAL A 150 13.46 -15.99 3.20
C VAL A 150 12.42 -17.08 3.21
N PHE A 151 11.19 -16.75 3.58
CA PHE A 151 10.06 -17.68 3.73
C PHE A 151 8.98 -17.34 2.72
N ASN A 152 8.80 -18.15 1.66
CA ASN A 152 7.69 -17.98 0.73
C ASN A 152 6.36 -18.34 1.42
N VAL A 153 5.54 -17.32 1.70
CA VAL A 153 4.27 -17.48 2.44
C VAL A 153 3.02 -17.27 1.60
N GLY A 154 3.20 -16.97 0.32
CA GLY A 154 2.08 -16.60 -0.54
C GLY A 154 1.62 -15.15 -0.38
N GLY A 155 0.70 -14.73 -1.24
CA GLY A 155 0.14 -13.36 -1.19
C GLY A 155 -0.90 -13.22 -0.08
N THR A 156 -0.67 -12.30 0.85
CA THR A 156 -1.56 -12.03 1.99
C THR A 156 -2.97 -11.57 1.59
N SER A 157 -3.14 -11.00 0.40
CA SER A 157 -4.43 -10.58 -0.14
C SER A 157 -5.35 -11.75 -0.49
N VAL A 158 -4.78 -12.91 -0.86
CA VAL A 158 -5.54 -14.10 -1.25
C VAL A 158 -6.33 -14.69 -0.07
N ASP A 159 -5.72 -14.73 1.10
CA ASP A 159 -6.38 -15.21 2.33
C ASP A 159 -7.58 -14.33 2.70
N ASN A 160 -7.43 -13.00 2.54
CA ASN A 160 -8.54 -12.08 2.79
C ASN A 160 -9.74 -12.30 1.87
N ILE A 161 -9.52 -12.76 0.62
CA ILE A 161 -10.61 -13.04 -0.32
C ILE A 161 -11.28 -14.37 0.04
N LYS A 162 -10.51 -15.40 0.39
CA LYS A 162 -11.03 -16.72 0.76
C LYS A 162 -11.93 -16.69 1.98
N ASP A 163 -11.57 -15.88 2.98
CA ASP A 163 -12.26 -15.80 4.27
C ASP A 163 -13.49 -14.89 4.27
N LYS A 164 -13.71 -14.11 3.20
CA LYS A 164 -14.82 -13.15 3.13
C LYS A 164 -16.00 -13.69 2.32
N LYS A 165 -17.20 -13.57 2.88
CA LYS A 165 -18.42 -13.71 2.10
C LYS A 165 -18.53 -12.51 1.16
N LEU A 166 -18.36 -12.77 -0.13
CA LEU A 166 -18.47 -11.73 -1.16
C LEU A 166 -19.93 -11.30 -1.33
N LEU A 167 -20.14 -10.01 -1.55
CA LEU A 167 -21.46 -9.46 -1.89
C LEU A 167 -21.85 -9.88 -3.31
N ILE A 168 -23.10 -10.21 -3.52
CA ILE A 168 -23.64 -10.41 -4.86
C ILE A 168 -23.94 -9.07 -5.53
N LYS A 169 -24.08 -9.06 -6.85
CA LYS A 169 -24.34 -7.85 -7.65
C LYS A 169 -25.49 -7.01 -7.07
N LYS A 170 -26.60 -7.66 -6.70
CA LYS A 170 -27.79 -6.99 -6.14
C LYS A 170 -27.49 -6.24 -4.83
N ASP A 171 -26.68 -6.81 -3.96
CA ASP A 171 -26.31 -6.18 -2.69
C ASP A 171 -25.47 -4.92 -2.93
N ILE A 172 -24.57 -4.98 -3.93
CA ILE A 172 -23.74 -3.84 -4.34
C ILE A 172 -24.61 -2.72 -4.93
N GLU A 173 -25.57 -3.08 -5.79
CA GLU A 173 -26.51 -2.12 -6.37
C GLU A 173 -27.34 -1.39 -5.32
N ILE A 174 -27.81 -2.12 -4.31
CA ILE A 174 -28.59 -1.55 -3.18
C ILE A 174 -27.68 -0.63 -2.33
N PHE A 175 -26.49 -1.11 -1.95
CA PHE A 175 -25.58 -0.38 -1.08
C PHE A 175 -25.12 0.96 -1.67
N TYR A 176 -24.76 0.96 -2.95
CA TYR A 176 -24.30 2.16 -3.66
C TYR A 176 -25.42 2.95 -4.34
N LYS A 177 -26.68 2.47 -4.29
CA LYS A 177 -27.84 3.09 -4.96
C LYS A 177 -27.64 3.27 -6.46
N ILE A 178 -27.06 2.28 -7.11
CA ILE A 178 -26.76 2.25 -8.55
C ILE A 178 -27.42 1.04 -9.20
N LYS A 179 -27.58 1.08 -10.52
CA LYS A 179 -28.04 -0.08 -11.30
C LYS A 179 -27.03 -0.37 -12.38
N PHE A 180 -26.43 -1.55 -12.32
CA PHE A 180 -25.46 -1.96 -13.33
C PHE A 180 -26.14 -2.37 -14.63
N LYS A 181 -25.55 -1.98 -15.75
CA LYS A 181 -25.84 -2.55 -17.05
C LYS A 181 -25.43 -4.03 -17.11
N GLN A 182 -25.81 -4.71 -18.21
CA GLN A 182 -25.51 -6.12 -18.38
C GLN A 182 -24.00 -6.42 -18.32
N LYS A 183 -23.20 -5.53 -18.92
CA LYS A 183 -21.75 -5.63 -18.94
C LYS A 183 -21.11 -4.58 -18.04
N ILE A 184 -20.08 -4.96 -17.29
CA ILE A 184 -19.40 -4.12 -16.34
C ILE A 184 -17.90 -4.15 -16.65
N LEU A 185 -17.27 -2.98 -16.71
CA LEU A 185 -15.82 -2.84 -16.75
C LEU A 185 -15.36 -2.22 -15.43
N LEU A 186 -14.50 -2.94 -14.72
CA LEU A 186 -13.78 -2.42 -13.56
C LEU A 186 -12.42 -1.91 -14.04
N ILE A 187 -12.16 -0.63 -13.83
CA ILE A 187 -11.00 0.08 -14.37
C ILE A 187 -10.17 0.61 -13.21
N THR A 188 -8.92 0.19 -13.16
CA THR A 188 -7.92 0.72 -12.22
C THR A 188 -6.78 1.33 -13.05
N PHE A 189 -6.47 2.60 -12.79
CA PHE A 189 -5.38 3.29 -13.48
C PHE A 189 -4.43 3.95 -12.47
N HIS A 190 -3.15 3.63 -12.59
CA HIS A 190 -2.06 4.24 -11.82
C HIS A 190 -1.04 4.85 -12.76
N THR A 191 -0.49 6.00 -12.38
CA THR A 191 0.57 6.64 -13.16
C THR A 191 1.89 5.90 -12.96
N ALA A 192 2.66 5.72 -14.03
CA ALA A 192 4.06 5.35 -13.93
C ALA A 192 4.82 6.52 -13.30
N THR A 193 5.37 6.32 -12.10
CA THR A 193 5.96 7.42 -11.31
C THR A 193 7.22 8.02 -11.94
N ILE A 194 7.90 7.26 -12.81
CA ILE A 194 9.08 7.71 -13.57
C ILE A 194 8.69 8.58 -14.78
N LYS A 195 7.52 8.32 -15.42
CA LYS A 195 7.04 9.06 -16.61
C LYS A 195 5.59 9.54 -16.43
N PRO A 196 5.29 10.38 -15.45
CA PRO A 196 3.91 10.69 -15.08
C PRO A 196 3.15 11.47 -16.16
N ASN A 197 3.82 12.27 -16.98
CA ASN A 197 3.16 13.01 -18.07
C ASN A 197 2.74 12.08 -19.22
N GLN A 198 3.52 11.06 -19.53
CA GLN A 198 3.16 10.03 -20.50
C GLN A 198 1.90 9.28 -20.04
N SER A 199 1.85 8.87 -18.77
CA SER A 199 0.68 8.18 -18.20
C SER A 199 -0.61 9.03 -18.28
N ILE A 200 -0.53 10.34 -18.14
CA ILE A 200 -1.70 11.21 -18.31
C ILE A 200 -2.23 11.16 -19.77
N ASN A 201 -1.34 11.13 -20.76
CA ASN A 201 -1.76 11.01 -22.17
C ASN A 201 -2.33 9.61 -22.46
N GLU A 202 -1.74 8.57 -21.90
CA GLU A 202 -2.26 7.20 -21.99
C GLU A 202 -3.66 7.10 -21.39
N LEU A 203 -3.90 7.70 -20.22
CA LEU A 203 -5.23 7.73 -19.62
C LEU A 203 -6.25 8.44 -20.53
N LYS A 204 -5.90 9.58 -21.15
CA LYS A 204 -6.79 10.25 -22.08
C LYS A 204 -7.18 9.36 -23.27
N ASN A 205 -6.21 8.62 -23.81
CA ASN A 205 -6.47 7.65 -24.89
C ASN A 205 -7.42 6.53 -24.43
N VAL A 206 -7.20 5.98 -23.23
CA VAL A 206 -8.08 4.97 -22.63
C VAL A 206 -9.50 5.53 -22.45
N LEU A 207 -9.65 6.75 -21.92
CA LEU A 207 -10.96 7.38 -21.73
C LEU A 207 -11.69 7.60 -23.06
N ASN A 208 -10.98 8.05 -24.10
CA ASN A 208 -11.54 8.23 -25.46
C ASN A 208 -12.06 6.90 -26.05
N ILE A 209 -11.38 5.78 -25.77
CA ILE A 209 -11.83 4.47 -26.18
C ILE A 209 -13.06 4.04 -25.35
N LEU A 210 -13.02 4.23 -24.05
CA LEU A 210 -14.10 3.85 -23.12
C LEU A 210 -15.41 4.62 -23.41
N ASP A 211 -15.32 5.83 -23.95
CA ASP A 211 -16.50 6.61 -24.33
C ASP A 211 -17.37 5.91 -25.38
N LYS A 212 -16.82 5.00 -26.17
CA LYS A 212 -17.54 4.19 -27.15
C LYS A 212 -18.39 3.08 -26.53
N TYR A 213 -18.15 2.74 -25.25
CA TYR A 213 -18.79 1.61 -24.56
C TYR A 213 -20.03 2.03 -23.75
N LYS A 214 -20.95 2.78 -24.39
CA LYS A 214 -22.16 3.32 -23.75
C LYS A 214 -23.08 2.24 -23.13
N ASN A 215 -23.00 1.00 -23.60
CA ASN A 215 -23.78 -0.13 -23.06
C ASN A 215 -23.16 -0.82 -21.86
N TYR A 216 -22.00 -0.34 -21.38
CA TYR A 216 -21.31 -0.90 -20.24
C TYR A 216 -21.47 0.02 -19.01
N SER A 217 -21.48 -0.57 -17.82
CA SER A 217 -21.20 0.17 -16.59
C SER A 217 -19.69 0.28 -16.40
N LEU A 218 -19.18 1.50 -16.37
CA LEU A 218 -17.77 1.75 -16.14
C LEU A 218 -17.56 2.08 -14.66
N ILE A 219 -16.74 1.29 -13.98
CA ILE A 219 -16.41 1.49 -12.56
C ILE A 219 -14.93 1.85 -12.47
N PHE A 220 -14.63 3.05 -12.02
CA PHE A 220 -13.26 3.46 -11.76
C PHE A 220 -12.95 3.31 -10.28
N THR A 221 -11.86 2.61 -9.96
CA THR A 221 -11.33 2.56 -8.58
C THR A 221 -10.67 3.88 -8.22
N GLY A 222 -10.51 4.12 -6.92
CA GLY A 222 -9.71 5.23 -6.43
C GLY A 222 -8.23 5.11 -6.82
N THR A 223 -7.51 6.22 -6.74
CA THR A 223 -6.08 6.29 -7.04
C THR A 223 -5.26 6.43 -5.76
N ASN A 224 -4.00 5.97 -5.79
CA ASN A 224 -3.04 6.10 -4.68
C ASN A 224 -2.44 7.50 -4.54
N ILE A 225 -1.48 7.68 -3.60
CA ILE A 225 -0.68 8.90 -3.42
C ILE A 225 0.49 8.91 -4.42
N ASP A 226 0.23 8.79 -5.71
CA ASP A 226 1.27 8.81 -6.72
C ASP A 226 1.42 10.21 -7.33
N ILE A 227 2.58 10.47 -7.93
CA ILE A 227 2.83 11.73 -8.64
C ILE A 227 1.75 11.94 -9.71
N LYS A 228 1.20 13.17 -9.81
CA LYS A 228 0.10 13.52 -10.73
C LYS A 228 -1.26 12.88 -10.45
N ASN A 229 -1.45 12.25 -9.32
CA ASN A 229 -2.73 11.65 -8.91
C ASN A 229 -3.92 12.63 -9.03
N ASN A 230 -3.76 13.88 -8.64
CA ASN A 230 -4.82 14.88 -8.76
C ASN A 230 -5.24 15.13 -10.23
N SER A 231 -4.31 15.03 -11.18
CA SER A 231 -4.62 15.14 -12.61
C SER A 231 -5.42 13.92 -13.09
N VAL A 232 -5.07 12.71 -12.66
CA VAL A 232 -5.83 11.48 -12.94
C VAL A 232 -7.25 11.58 -12.40
N LYS A 233 -7.41 11.96 -11.14
CA LYS A 233 -8.73 12.13 -10.51
C LYS A 233 -9.59 13.14 -11.27
N LYS A 234 -9.00 14.28 -11.68
CA LYS A 234 -9.71 15.31 -12.44
C LYS A 234 -10.17 14.79 -13.80
N LEU A 235 -9.32 14.08 -14.52
CA LEU A 235 -9.67 13.50 -15.83
C LEU A 235 -10.80 12.48 -15.70
N ILE A 236 -10.71 11.54 -14.76
CA ILE A 236 -11.76 10.55 -14.53
C ILE A 236 -13.07 11.24 -14.12
N LYS A 237 -13.02 12.19 -13.18
CA LYS A 237 -14.22 12.91 -12.72
C LYS A 237 -14.91 13.70 -13.84
N ASN A 238 -14.15 14.24 -14.79
CA ASN A 238 -14.71 14.97 -15.92
C ASN A 238 -15.30 14.05 -16.99
N PHE A 239 -14.86 12.77 -17.00
CA PHE A 239 -15.31 11.77 -17.96
C PHE A 239 -16.62 11.08 -17.48
N VAL A 240 -16.78 10.89 -16.16
CA VAL A 240 -17.94 10.24 -15.51
C VAL A 240 -19.05 11.24 -15.25
#